data_8ab688df44427a873e8d5f04e78d5003
#
_entry.id   8ab688df44427a873e8d5f04e78d5003
#
_cell.length_a   1.000
_cell.length_b   1.000
_cell.length_c   1.000
_cell.angle_alpha   90.00
_cell.angle_beta   90.00
_cell.angle_gamma   90.00
#
_symmetry.space_group_name_H-M   'P 1'
#
loop_
_entity.id
_entity.type
_entity.pdbx_description
1 polymer ?
#
loop_
_entity_poly.entity_id
_entity_poly.type
_entity_poly.pdbx_seq_one_letter_code
_entity_poly.pdbx_strand_id
1 'polypeptide(L)'
;MKMKYFVLLLIVGFALTAMMYPNQSTQTQGYQVGDEAIGFSLKNANNTVNGIGEKVTLSDYKNAKGYIVIFTCNHCPFAKAYEDRIIDLHKKYAPKGYPIIAISPNDAISYPDDNYANMKVRSKEKGFNFAYLYDETQEVATAYGATKTPHVYLLEKKGDKNYVRYIGAIDDNTYNPEEVTEKHLEKATDALLAGNKIEKSFTRAVGCSIKWKK
;
A
#
# COMPACT_ATOMS: atom_id res chain seq x y z
N MET A 1 54.81 -58.43 39.52
CA MET A 1 53.38 -58.15 39.52
C MET A 1 53.19 -56.69 39.10
N LYS A 2 52.87 -56.42 37.84
CA LYS A 2 52.78 -55.04 37.33
C LYS A 2 51.33 -54.70 37.05
N MET A 3 50.82 -53.74 37.79
CA MET A 3 49.43 -53.25 37.70
C MET A 3 49.38 -52.15 36.66
N LYS A 4 48.63 -52.37 35.57
CA LYS A 4 48.42 -51.38 34.45
C LYS A 4 47.23 -50.50 34.81
N TYR A 5 47.43 -49.23 34.97
CA TYR A 5 46.38 -48.23 35.07
C TYR A 5 45.78 -47.93 33.70
N PHE A 6 44.50 -48.18 33.54
CA PHE A 6 43.73 -47.80 32.34
C PHE A 6 43.14 -46.41 32.59
N VAL A 7 43.66 -45.40 31.90
CA VAL A 7 43.11 -44.05 31.92
C VAL A 7 42.01 -43.95 30.89
N LEU A 8 40.77 -43.82 31.35
CA LEU A 8 39.57 -43.60 30.50
C LEU A 8 39.45 -42.10 30.25
N LEU A 9 39.74 -41.63 29.02
CA LEU A 9 39.52 -40.28 28.57
C LEU A 9 38.06 -40.11 28.12
N LEU A 10 37.24 -39.45 28.95
CA LEU A 10 35.89 -39.00 28.59
C LEU A 10 36.02 -37.72 27.76
N ILE A 11 35.78 -37.83 26.43
CA ILE A 11 35.62 -36.69 25.54
C ILE A 11 34.16 -36.26 25.64
N VAL A 12 33.91 -35.16 26.37
CA VAL A 12 32.58 -34.47 26.38
C VAL A 12 32.50 -33.63 25.11
N GLY A 13 31.78 -34.14 24.13
CA GLY A 13 31.45 -33.40 22.90
C GLY A 13 30.42 -32.31 23.20
N PHE A 14 30.89 -31.07 23.18
CA PHE A 14 30.01 -29.89 23.27
C PHE A 14 29.39 -29.66 21.90
N ALA A 15 28.17 -30.14 21.67
CA ALA A 15 27.38 -29.85 20.48
C ALA A 15 26.92 -28.39 20.54
N LEU A 16 27.60 -27.50 19.82
CA LEU A 16 27.09 -26.15 19.53
C LEU A 16 25.86 -26.30 18.61
N THR A 17 24.68 -26.28 19.16
CA THR A 17 23.45 -26.01 18.41
C THR A 17 23.45 -24.53 18.06
N ALA A 18 23.88 -24.19 16.84
CA ALA A 18 23.67 -22.88 16.26
C ALA A 18 22.15 -22.69 16.11
N MET A 19 21.53 -21.95 17.04
CA MET A 19 20.18 -21.39 16.84
C MET A 19 20.27 -20.46 15.65
N MET A 20 19.79 -20.92 14.49
CA MET A 20 19.48 -20.06 13.37
C MET A 20 18.31 -19.14 13.80
N TYR A 21 18.63 -17.96 14.31
CA TYR A 21 17.66 -16.89 14.39
C TYR A 21 17.29 -16.53 12.95
N PRO A 22 16.01 -16.54 12.58
CA PRO A 22 15.62 -16.01 11.28
C PRO A 22 16.07 -14.56 11.25
N ASN A 23 16.91 -14.23 10.28
CA ASN A 23 17.37 -12.89 10.03
C ASN A 23 16.14 -12.05 9.70
N GLN A 24 15.63 -11.28 10.68
CA GLN A 24 14.64 -10.24 10.42
C GLN A 24 15.37 -9.19 9.59
N SER A 25 15.27 -9.32 8.27
CA SER A 25 15.64 -8.25 7.38
C SER A 25 14.78 -7.05 7.76
N THR A 26 15.39 -6.04 8.38
CA THR A 26 14.81 -4.70 8.50
C THR A 26 14.55 -4.22 7.09
N GLN A 27 13.30 -4.34 6.63
CA GLN A 27 12.88 -3.81 5.34
C GLN A 27 12.98 -2.27 5.42
N THR A 28 14.13 -1.74 5.06
CA THR A 28 14.32 -0.32 4.76
C THR A 28 13.91 0.02 3.33
N GLN A 29 13.57 -0.98 2.54
CA GLN A 29 13.14 -0.85 1.15
C GLN A 29 11.67 -1.26 1.05
N GLY A 30 10.81 -0.35 0.51
CA GLY A 30 9.38 -0.61 0.34
C GLY A 30 9.09 -1.82 -0.55
N TYR A 31 7.82 -2.16 -0.67
CA TYR A 31 7.38 -3.34 -1.42
C TYR A 31 7.83 -3.35 -2.86
N GLN A 32 8.12 -4.54 -3.34
CA GLN A 32 8.28 -4.90 -4.75
C GLN A 32 7.06 -5.67 -5.24
N VAL A 33 6.92 -5.78 -6.56
CA VAL A 33 5.89 -6.62 -7.17
C VAL A 33 6.14 -8.09 -6.81
N GLY A 34 5.12 -8.73 -6.26
CA GLY A 34 5.18 -10.09 -5.74
C GLY A 34 5.22 -10.18 -4.22
N ASP A 35 5.61 -9.12 -3.51
CA ASP A 35 5.67 -9.12 -2.06
C ASP A 35 4.29 -9.24 -1.41
N GLU A 36 4.24 -9.81 -0.23
CA GLU A 36 3.07 -9.82 0.64
C GLU A 36 2.97 -8.46 1.33
N ALA A 37 1.89 -7.72 1.06
CA ALA A 37 1.63 -6.43 1.68
C ALA A 37 0.93 -6.61 3.02
N ILE A 38 1.36 -5.85 4.03
CA ILE A 38 0.66 -5.77 5.32
C ILE A 38 -0.72 -5.13 5.15
N GLY A 39 -1.66 -5.56 6.00
CA GLY A 39 -2.88 -4.82 6.23
C GLY A 39 -2.63 -3.57 7.09
N PHE A 40 -3.65 -2.74 7.19
CA PHE A 40 -3.63 -1.55 8.05
C PHE A 40 -4.99 -1.32 8.70
N SER A 41 -5.01 -0.48 9.74
CA SER A 41 -6.23 0.02 10.38
C SER A 41 -6.07 1.52 10.59
N LEU A 42 -6.64 2.31 9.69
CA LEU A 42 -6.45 3.76 9.64
C LEU A 42 -7.76 4.52 9.84
N LYS A 43 -7.65 5.74 10.35
CA LYS A 43 -8.77 6.64 10.56
C LYS A 43 -9.31 7.15 9.22
N ASN A 44 -10.61 7.02 9.01
CA ASN A 44 -11.28 7.41 7.77
C ASN A 44 -11.81 8.82 7.84
N ALA A 45 -11.37 9.68 6.94
CA ALA A 45 -11.85 11.04 6.80
C ALA A 45 -13.14 11.14 5.95
N ASN A 46 -13.46 10.11 5.16
CA ASN A 46 -14.66 10.08 4.33
C ASN A 46 -15.75 9.23 4.98
N ASN A 47 -16.57 9.84 5.82
CA ASN A 47 -17.71 9.19 6.46
C ASN A 47 -19.01 9.23 5.62
N THR A 48 -18.95 9.70 4.38
CA THR A 48 -20.11 9.76 3.48
C THR A 48 -20.35 8.46 2.71
N VAL A 49 -19.37 7.55 2.70
CA VAL A 49 -19.47 6.27 2.02
C VAL A 49 -20.20 5.27 2.91
N ASN A 50 -21.38 4.84 2.46
CA ASN A 50 -22.21 3.88 3.20
C ASN A 50 -21.47 2.57 3.47
N GLY A 51 -21.57 2.08 4.71
CA GLY A 51 -20.95 0.81 5.13
C GLY A 51 -19.46 0.86 5.46
N ILE A 52 -18.83 2.04 5.42
CA ILE A 52 -17.43 2.26 5.81
C ILE A 52 -17.38 3.04 7.13
N GLY A 53 -16.71 2.48 8.13
CA GLY A 53 -16.63 3.04 9.48
C GLY A 53 -15.62 4.17 9.65
N GLU A 54 -15.47 4.64 10.90
CA GLU A 54 -14.47 5.67 11.28
C GLU A 54 -13.02 5.16 11.19
N LYS A 55 -12.81 3.87 11.37
CA LYS A 55 -11.55 3.16 11.08
C LYS A 55 -11.83 2.13 10.01
N VAL A 56 -10.89 2.01 9.07
CA VAL A 56 -10.99 1.11 7.93
C VAL A 56 -9.78 0.20 7.88
N THR A 57 -10.08 -1.08 7.66
CA THR A 57 -9.12 -2.15 7.40
C THR A 57 -9.40 -2.77 6.04
N LEU A 58 -8.43 -3.49 5.47
CA LEU A 58 -8.65 -4.26 4.23
C LEU A 58 -9.74 -5.33 4.42
N SER A 59 -9.87 -5.88 5.63
CA SER A 59 -10.84 -6.94 5.94
C SER A 59 -12.29 -6.46 6.00
N ASP A 60 -12.56 -5.16 6.02
CA ASP A 60 -13.93 -4.60 5.98
C ASP A 60 -14.59 -4.82 4.63
N TYR A 61 -13.80 -4.96 3.58
CA TYR A 61 -14.25 -5.23 2.22
C TYR A 61 -14.44 -6.73 1.98
N LYS A 62 -15.56 -7.29 2.47
CA LYS A 62 -15.82 -8.75 2.50
C LYS A 62 -15.72 -9.43 1.13
N ASN A 63 -16.14 -8.75 0.06
CA ASN A 63 -16.18 -9.28 -1.30
C ASN A 63 -14.99 -8.87 -2.16
N ALA A 64 -13.93 -8.30 -1.54
CA ALA A 64 -12.75 -7.87 -2.27
C ALA A 64 -11.95 -9.07 -2.79
N LYS A 65 -11.59 -9.01 -4.07
CA LYS A 65 -10.62 -9.87 -4.75
C LYS A 65 -9.20 -9.29 -4.67
N GLY A 66 -9.13 -8.01 -4.33
CA GLY A 66 -7.91 -7.24 -4.19
C GLY A 66 -8.24 -5.79 -3.86
N TYR A 67 -7.24 -4.92 -3.90
CA TYR A 67 -7.39 -3.52 -3.51
C TYR A 67 -6.52 -2.64 -4.40
N ILE A 68 -7.01 -1.44 -4.68
CA ILE A 68 -6.23 -0.37 -5.28
C ILE A 68 -5.91 0.62 -4.17
N VAL A 69 -4.70 0.56 -3.62
CA VAL A 69 -4.21 1.50 -2.60
C VAL A 69 -3.53 2.65 -3.30
N ILE A 70 -3.96 3.89 -3.00
CA ILE A 70 -3.40 5.11 -3.61
C ILE A 70 -2.94 6.06 -2.50
N PHE A 71 -1.64 6.26 -2.37
CA PHE A 71 -1.12 7.33 -1.53
C PHE A 71 -1.35 8.67 -2.23
N THR A 72 -2.07 9.56 -1.58
CA THR A 72 -2.51 10.86 -2.12
C THR A 72 -2.50 11.92 -1.03
N CYS A 73 -2.89 13.16 -1.32
CA CYS A 73 -3.02 14.22 -0.33
C CYS A 73 -3.82 15.41 -0.86
N ASN A 74 -4.18 16.36 0.02
CA ASN A 74 -5.01 17.49 -0.36
C ASN A 74 -4.26 18.62 -1.07
N HIS A 75 -2.99 18.89 -0.70
CA HIS A 75 -2.29 20.09 -1.19
C HIS A 75 -1.60 19.89 -2.54
N CYS A 76 -1.19 18.65 -2.87
CA CYS A 76 -0.40 18.37 -4.08
C CYS A 76 -1.20 18.61 -5.37
N PRO A 77 -0.74 19.46 -6.29
CA PRO A 77 -1.45 19.72 -7.56
C PRO A 77 -1.56 18.46 -8.44
N PHE A 78 -0.57 17.56 -8.41
CA PHE A 78 -0.66 16.28 -9.10
C PHE A 78 -1.76 15.40 -8.51
N ALA A 79 -1.87 15.31 -7.19
CA ALA A 79 -2.92 14.53 -6.55
C ALA A 79 -4.30 15.10 -6.88
N LYS A 80 -4.46 16.43 -6.81
CA LYS A 80 -5.71 17.12 -7.17
C LYS A 80 -6.14 16.87 -8.62
N ALA A 81 -5.19 16.83 -9.56
CA ALA A 81 -5.46 16.59 -10.98
C ALA A 81 -6.02 15.17 -11.24
N TYR A 82 -5.78 14.23 -10.34
CA TYR A 82 -6.26 12.85 -10.47
C TYR A 82 -7.57 12.55 -9.74
N GLU A 83 -8.12 13.45 -8.92
CA GLU A 83 -9.27 13.15 -8.04
C GLU A 83 -10.48 12.61 -8.81
N ASP A 84 -10.88 13.26 -9.90
CA ASP A 84 -12.04 12.84 -10.70
C ASP A 84 -11.79 11.47 -11.36
N ARG A 85 -10.56 11.24 -11.85
CA ARG A 85 -10.17 9.93 -12.41
C ARG A 85 -10.18 8.83 -11.34
N ILE A 86 -9.75 9.11 -10.11
CA ILE A 86 -9.80 8.16 -8.99
C ILE A 86 -11.25 7.82 -8.64
N ILE A 87 -12.16 8.81 -8.64
CA ILE A 87 -13.59 8.60 -8.42
C ILE A 87 -14.17 7.66 -9.49
N ASP A 88 -13.83 7.88 -10.76
CA ASP A 88 -14.34 7.06 -11.86
C ASP A 88 -13.71 5.65 -11.87
N LEU A 89 -12.43 5.54 -11.53
CA LEU A 89 -11.78 4.24 -11.34
C LEU A 89 -12.45 3.44 -10.21
N HIS A 90 -12.82 4.09 -9.10
CA HIS A 90 -13.55 3.41 -8.03
C HIS A 90 -14.92 2.91 -8.50
N LYS A 91 -15.70 3.76 -9.20
CA LYS A 91 -16.97 3.34 -9.80
C LYS A 91 -16.81 2.13 -10.72
N LYS A 92 -15.72 2.10 -11.50
CA LYS A 92 -15.44 1.02 -12.47
C LYS A 92 -15.03 -0.29 -11.79
N TYR A 93 -14.18 -0.23 -10.77
CA TYR A 93 -13.49 -1.42 -10.24
C TYR A 93 -14.01 -1.92 -8.90
N ALA A 94 -14.62 -1.10 -8.04
CA ALA A 94 -15.16 -1.54 -6.77
C ALA A 94 -16.25 -2.62 -6.94
N PRO A 95 -17.20 -2.50 -7.87
CA PRO A 95 -18.19 -3.56 -8.12
C PRO A 95 -17.59 -4.87 -8.63
N LYS A 96 -16.38 -4.82 -9.18
CA LYS A 96 -15.64 -5.99 -9.68
C LYS A 96 -14.76 -6.64 -8.61
N GLY A 97 -14.75 -6.11 -7.38
CA GLY A 97 -14.00 -6.60 -6.24
C GLY A 97 -12.62 -5.93 -6.05
N TYR A 98 -12.36 -4.79 -6.70
CA TYR A 98 -11.15 -3.98 -6.52
C TYR A 98 -11.48 -2.56 -6.06
N PRO A 99 -11.93 -2.38 -4.80
CA PRO A 99 -12.18 -1.06 -4.24
C PRO A 99 -10.90 -0.23 -4.17
N ILE A 100 -11.03 1.09 -4.37
CA ILE A 100 -9.96 2.04 -4.10
C ILE A 100 -9.97 2.40 -2.62
N ILE A 101 -8.78 2.49 -2.05
CA ILE A 101 -8.49 2.99 -0.70
C ILE A 101 -7.42 4.06 -0.85
N ALA A 102 -7.80 5.31 -0.66
CA ALA A 102 -6.89 6.44 -0.70
C ALA A 102 -6.29 6.70 0.68
N ILE A 103 -4.99 6.96 0.76
CA ILE A 103 -4.27 7.17 2.03
C ILE A 103 -3.48 8.48 1.94
N SER A 104 -3.69 9.39 2.90
CA SER A 104 -2.89 10.60 3.05
C SER A 104 -1.84 10.40 4.16
N PRO A 105 -0.54 10.37 3.79
CA PRO A 105 0.53 10.16 4.76
C PRO A 105 1.27 11.44 5.14
N ASN A 106 0.91 12.60 4.60
CA ASN A 106 1.69 13.81 4.78
C ASN A 106 1.66 14.36 6.21
N ASP A 107 2.80 14.89 6.66
CA ASP A 107 2.89 15.60 7.93
C ASP A 107 1.99 16.84 7.95
N ALA A 108 0.93 16.76 8.72
CA ALA A 108 -0.08 17.82 8.83
C ALA A 108 0.39 19.02 9.69
N ILE A 109 1.50 18.90 10.42
CA ILE A 109 2.09 20.02 11.15
C ILE A 109 2.77 20.98 10.17
N SER A 110 3.61 20.43 9.30
CA SER A 110 4.31 21.21 8.27
C SER A 110 3.43 21.56 7.08
N TYR A 111 2.36 20.78 6.83
CA TYR A 111 1.43 20.94 5.71
C TYR A 111 -0.03 20.89 6.20
N PRO A 112 -0.55 21.97 6.80
CA PRO A 112 -1.87 21.99 7.43
C PRO A 112 -3.05 21.64 6.51
N ASP A 113 -2.93 21.86 5.20
CA ASP A 113 -3.94 21.46 4.21
C ASP A 113 -4.22 19.95 4.22
N ASP A 114 -3.24 19.14 4.66
CA ASP A 114 -3.33 17.68 4.71
C ASP A 114 -3.78 17.14 6.08
N ASN A 115 -4.23 18.03 7.00
CA ASN A 115 -4.74 17.58 8.28
C ASN A 115 -6.08 16.84 8.14
N TYR A 116 -6.42 16.05 9.15
CA TYR A 116 -7.62 15.21 9.13
C TYR A 116 -8.93 15.99 8.94
N ALA A 117 -9.03 17.21 9.48
CA ALA A 117 -10.23 18.03 9.30
C ALA A 117 -10.39 18.48 7.84
N ASN A 118 -9.30 18.93 7.21
CA ASN A 118 -9.29 19.32 5.81
C ASN A 118 -9.50 18.14 4.86
N MET A 119 -9.03 16.94 5.21
CA MET A 119 -9.36 15.71 4.47
C MET A 119 -10.86 15.44 4.46
N LYS A 120 -11.58 15.64 5.58
CA LYS A 120 -13.05 15.51 5.66
C LYS A 120 -13.75 16.52 4.74
N VAL A 121 -13.30 17.78 4.78
CA VAL A 121 -13.84 18.83 3.91
C VAL A 121 -13.62 18.43 2.44
N ARG A 122 -12.40 18.08 2.08
CA ARG A 122 -12.02 17.72 0.71
C ARG A 122 -12.82 16.54 0.18
N SER A 123 -12.95 15.47 0.98
CA SER A 123 -13.69 14.28 0.56
C SER A 123 -15.17 14.58 0.27
N LYS A 124 -15.78 15.46 1.08
CA LYS A 124 -17.17 15.89 0.89
C LYS A 124 -17.33 16.80 -0.33
N GLU A 125 -16.49 17.81 -0.47
CA GLU A 125 -16.54 18.79 -1.58
C GLU A 125 -16.35 18.11 -2.94
N LYS A 126 -15.43 17.13 -3.02
CA LYS A 126 -15.13 16.39 -4.22
C LYS A 126 -16.04 15.19 -4.46
N GLY A 127 -16.88 14.84 -3.50
CA GLY A 127 -17.76 13.68 -3.61
C GLY A 127 -16.99 12.37 -3.70
N PHE A 128 -15.93 12.19 -2.93
CA PHE A 128 -15.19 10.93 -2.91
C PHE A 128 -16.12 9.78 -2.57
N ASN A 129 -16.11 8.74 -3.37
CA ASN A 129 -16.93 7.54 -3.22
C ASN A 129 -16.15 6.34 -2.67
N PHE A 130 -14.96 6.57 -2.13
CA PHE A 130 -14.02 5.60 -1.58
C PHE A 130 -13.54 6.04 -0.19
N ALA A 131 -12.94 5.12 0.57
CA ALA A 131 -12.32 5.44 1.85
C ALA A 131 -11.12 6.39 1.66
N TYR A 132 -11.06 7.45 2.45
CA TYR A 132 -9.94 8.40 2.48
C TYR A 132 -9.30 8.39 3.86
N LEU A 133 -8.18 7.69 3.98
CA LEU A 133 -7.57 7.31 5.24
C LEU A 133 -6.41 8.22 5.61
N TYR A 134 -6.27 8.50 6.90
CA TYR A 134 -5.17 9.29 7.44
C TYR A 134 -4.11 8.39 8.06
N ASP A 135 -2.95 8.31 7.45
CA ASP A 135 -1.75 7.63 7.96
C ASP A 135 -0.91 8.61 8.79
N GLU A 136 -1.45 8.96 9.96
CA GLU A 136 -0.86 9.97 10.85
C GLU A 136 0.55 9.59 11.29
N THR A 137 0.84 8.32 11.52
CA THR A 137 2.15 7.82 11.95
C THR A 137 3.13 7.64 10.80
N GLN A 138 2.65 7.64 9.56
CA GLN A 138 3.40 7.37 8.33
C GLN A 138 3.98 5.94 8.26
N GLU A 139 3.51 5.05 9.12
CA GLU A 139 3.96 3.65 9.17
C GLU A 139 3.54 2.88 7.92
N VAL A 140 2.30 3.10 7.44
CA VAL A 140 1.80 2.42 6.24
C VAL A 140 2.54 2.90 5.01
N ALA A 141 2.70 4.21 4.83
CA ALA A 141 3.46 4.77 3.72
C ALA A 141 4.92 4.28 3.71
N THR A 142 5.54 4.18 4.89
CA THR A 142 6.90 3.67 5.06
C THR A 142 6.99 2.20 4.67
N ALA A 143 6.09 1.35 5.18
CA ALA A 143 6.06 -0.09 4.89
C ALA A 143 5.84 -0.37 3.40
N TYR A 144 4.93 0.38 2.76
CA TYR A 144 4.69 0.28 1.32
C TYR A 144 5.86 0.83 0.49
N GLY A 145 6.70 1.69 1.04
CA GLY A 145 7.75 2.39 0.31
C GLY A 145 7.19 3.47 -0.62
N ALA A 146 6.06 4.07 -0.23
CA ALA A 146 5.47 5.15 -0.98
C ALA A 146 6.37 6.40 -0.93
N THR A 147 6.57 7.05 -2.06
CA THR A 147 7.47 8.22 -2.17
C THR A 147 6.82 9.44 -2.79
N LYS A 148 5.67 9.25 -3.44
CA LYS A 148 4.96 10.29 -4.21
C LYS A 148 3.48 10.33 -3.84
N THR A 149 2.84 11.45 -4.19
CA THR A 149 1.38 11.59 -4.24
C THR A 149 0.97 12.15 -5.60
N PRO A 150 0.22 11.36 -6.45
CA PRO A 150 -0.23 10.00 -6.17
C PRO A 150 0.86 8.92 -6.35
N HIS A 151 0.72 7.80 -5.62
CA HIS A 151 1.51 6.58 -5.81
C HIS A 151 0.59 5.36 -5.62
N VAL A 152 0.51 4.49 -6.60
CA VAL A 152 -0.45 3.39 -6.67
C VAL A 152 0.20 2.06 -6.31
N TYR A 153 -0.53 1.24 -5.55
CA TYR A 153 -0.24 -0.17 -5.28
C TYR A 153 -1.50 -0.98 -5.57
N LEU A 154 -1.46 -1.85 -6.59
CA LEU A 154 -2.53 -2.80 -6.87
C LEU A 154 -2.24 -4.10 -6.15
N LEU A 155 -3.15 -4.52 -5.28
CA LEU A 155 -3.03 -5.73 -4.47
C LEU A 155 -4.01 -6.79 -4.97
N GLU A 156 -3.56 -8.05 -5.08
CA GLU A 156 -4.39 -9.22 -5.27
C GLU A 156 -4.56 -9.96 -3.94
N LYS A 157 -5.81 -10.25 -3.56
CA LYS A 157 -6.10 -11.03 -2.36
C LYS A 157 -6.08 -12.52 -2.68
N LYS A 158 -5.30 -13.29 -1.89
CA LYS A 158 -5.26 -14.76 -1.94
C LYS A 158 -5.41 -15.33 -0.54
N GLY A 159 -6.60 -15.82 -0.22
CA GLY A 159 -6.96 -16.18 1.15
C GLY A 159 -6.91 -14.95 2.05
N ASP A 160 -6.15 -15.03 3.12
CA ASP A 160 -5.97 -13.92 4.08
C ASP A 160 -4.79 -13.00 3.74
N LYS A 161 -4.09 -13.26 2.65
CA LYS A 161 -2.89 -12.53 2.22
C LYS A 161 -3.16 -11.62 1.03
N ASN A 162 -2.43 -10.51 0.98
CA ASN A 162 -2.51 -9.54 -0.10
C ASN A 162 -1.14 -9.42 -0.78
N TYR A 163 -1.09 -9.62 -2.09
CA TYR A 163 0.16 -9.59 -2.84
C TYR A 163 0.19 -8.39 -3.78
N VAL A 164 1.29 -7.66 -3.78
CA VAL A 164 1.52 -6.53 -4.69
C VAL A 164 1.64 -7.04 -6.12
N ARG A 165 0.82 -6.51 -7.03
CA ARG A 165 0.79 -6.88 -8.44
C ARG A 165 1.20 -5.76 -9.39
N TYR A 166 0.99 -4.53 -8.96
CA TYR A 166 1.43 -3.35 -9.70
C TYR A 166 1.84 -2.25 -8.73
N ILE A 167 2.89 -1.50 -9.08
CA ILE A 167 3.34 -0.30 -8.37
C ILE A 167 3.58 0.80 -9.39
N GLY A 168 3.04 2.02 -9.17
CA GLY A 168 3.40 3.14 -10.04
C GLY A 168 2.37 4.25 -10.18
N ALA A 169 2.23 4.73 -11.42
CA ALA A 169 1.34 5.81 -11.79
C ALA A 169 -0.09 5.32 -12.12
N ILE A 170 -1.06 6.21 -12.12
CA ILE A 170 -2.42 5.93 -12.59
C ILE A 170 -2.41 5.78 -14.12
N ASP A 171 -1.82 6.74 -14.80
CA ASP A 171 -1.67 6.80 -16.26
C ASP A 171 -0.41 7.61 -16.64
N ASP A 172 -0.24 7.94 -17.90
CA ASP A 172 0.92 8.64 -18.45
C ASP A 172 0.75 10.15 -18.58
N ASN A 173 -0.45 10.73 -18.29
CA ASN A 173 -0.68 12.17 -18.37
C ASN A 173 -1.46 12.73 -17.19
N THR A 174 -0.75 13.45 -16.30
CA THR A 174 -1.34 14.00 -15.07
C THR A 174 -2.39 15.07 -15.34
N TYR A 175 -2.10 16.02 -16.23
CA TYR A 175 -2.89 17.25 -16.35
C TYR A 175 -3.92 17.22 -17.47
N ASN A 176 -3.70 16.41 -18.50
CA ASN A 176 -4.60 16.33 -19.64
C ASN A 176 -5.16 14.90 -19.81
N PRO A 177 -6.34 14.60 -19.23
CA PRO A 177 -6.98 13.28 -19.35
C PRO A 177 -7.26 12.86 -20.79
N GLU A 178 -7.51 13.82 -21.69
CA GLU A 178 -7.83 13.56 -23.10
C GLU A 178 -6.60 13.10 -23.90
N GLU A 179 -5.40 13.41 -23.40
CA GLU A 179 -4.13 13.01 -24.02
C GLU A 179 -3.52 11.75 -23.38
N VAL A 180 -4.25 11.08 -22.47
CA VAL A 180 -3.79 9.81 -21.89
C VAL A 180 -3.72 8.74 -22.98
N THR A 181 -2.51 8.24 -23.22
CA THR A 181 -2.26 7.14 -24.16
C THR A 181 -2.09 5.81 -23.46
N GLU A 182 -1.60 5.83 -22.21
CA GLU A 182 -1.31 4.66 -21.40
C GLU A 182 -2.04 4.68 -20.05
N LYS A 183 -3.13 3.94 -19.96
CA LYS A 183 -3.92 3.76 -18.74
C LYS A 183 -3.32 2.64 -17.87
N HIS A 184 -2.18 2.91 -17.25
CA HIS A 184 -1.37 1.91 -16.58
C HIS A 184 -2.14 1.09 -15.53
N LEU A 185 -2.82 1.77 -14.59
CA LEU A 185 -3.57 1.11 -13.53
C LEU A 185 -4.77 0.31 -14.08
N GLU A 186 -5.48 0.87 -15.06
CA GLU A 186 -6.60 0.18 -15.69
C GLU A 186 -6.13 -1.11 -16.38
N LYS A 187 -5.07 -1.05 -17.20
CA LYS A 187 -4.50 -2.22 -17.87
C LYS A 187 -4.06 -3.30 -16.88
N ALA A 188 -3.41 -2.89 -15.77
CA ALA A 188 -2.99 -3.82 -14.73
C ALA A 188 -4.20 -4.48 -14.02
N THR A 189 -5.22 -3.70 -13.68
CA THR A 189 -6.41 -4.20 -12.99
C THR A 189 -7.24 -5.09 -13.91
N ASP A 190 -7.42 -4.72 -15.17
CA ASP A 190 -8.16 -5.50 -16.16
C ASP A 190 -7.45 -6.84 -16.45
N ALA A 191 -6.09 -6.86 -16.49
CA ALA A 191 -5.33 -8.10 -16.61
C ALA A 191 -5.58 -9.05 -15.43
N LEU A 192 -5.54 -8.55 -14.18
CA LEU A 192 -5.85 -9.37 -13.00
C LEU A 192 -7.30 -9.91 -13.02
N LEU A 193 -8.26 -9.09 -13.41
CA LEU A 193 -9.66 -9.48 -13.51
C LEU A 193 -9.87 -10.60 -14.56
N ALA A 194 -9.07 -10.58 -15.63
CA ALA A 194 -9.10 -11.59 -16.68
C ALA A 194 -8.26 -12.84 -16.34
N GLY A 195 -7.55 -12.87 -15.21
CA GLY A 195 -6.63 -13.95 -14.86
C GLY A 195 -5.34 -13.95 -15.68
N ASN A 196 -5.03 -12.84 -16.35
CA ASN A 196 -3.87 -12.70 -17.21
C ASN A 196 -2.67 -12.11 -16.42
N LYS A 197 -1.48 -12.35 -16.97
CA LYS A 197 -0.25 -11.69 -16.48
C LYS A 197 -0.32 -10.19 -16.78
N ILE A 198 0.10 -9.38 -15.80
CA ILE A 198 0.31 -7.94 -16.00
C ILE A 198 1.61 -7.76 -16.76
N GLU A 199 1.55 -7.22 -17.98
CA GLU A 199 2.72 -7.01 -18.82
C GLU A 199 3.66 -5.96 -18.22
N LYS A 200 3.11 -4.85 -17.77
CA LYS A 200 3.84 -3.73 -17.16
C LYS A 200 3.43 -3.57 -15.70
N SER A 201 4.07 -4.37 -14.83
CA SER A 201 3.75 -4.41 -13.39
C SER A 201 4.39 -3.28 -12.57
N PHE A 202 5.27 -2.47 -13.17
CA PHE A 202 5.90 -1.33 -12.55
C PHE A 202 5.96 -0.14 -13.51
N THR A 203 5.65 1.05 -12.98
CA THR A 203 5.87 2.34 -13.66
C THR A 203 6.38 3.36 -12.64
N ARG A 204 7.04 4.40 -13.12
CA ARG A 204 7.47 5.49 -12.25
C ARG A 204 6.25 6.32 -11.81
N ALA A 205 6.03 6.42 -10.50
CA ALA A 205 5.05 7.35 -9.95
C ALA A 205 5.49 8.81 -10.19
N VAL A 206 4.58 9.63 -10.69
CA VAL A 206 4.78 11.06 -10.97
C VAL A 206 3.92 11.87 -10.01
N GLY A 207 4.54 12.77 -9.25
CA GLY A 207 3.82 13.56 -8.24
C GLY A 207 4.75 14.25 -7.25
N CYS A 208 4.17 14.96 -6.28
CA CYS A 208 4.90 15.56 -5.17
C CYS A 208 5.52 14.48 -4.29
N SER A 209 6.66 14.77 -3.68
CA SER A 209 7.22 13.88 -2.65
C SER A 209 6.35 13.90 -1.41
N ILE A 210 6.19 12.75 -0.76
CA ILE A 210 5.55 12.63 0.56
C ILE A 210 6.29 13.55 1.54
N LYS A 211 5.52 14.22 2.39
CA LYS A 211 6.01 15.12 3.42
C LYS A 211 6.17 14.34 4.72
N TRP A 212 7.40 13.88 4.95
CA TRP A 212 7.73 13.10 6.14
C TRP A 212 7.84 13.97 7.39
N LYS A 213 7.40 13.44 8.53
CA LYS A 213 7.66 14.01 9.84
C LYS A 213 9.16 14.13 10.07
N LYS A 214 9.57 15.21 10.73
CA LYS A 214 10.96 15.45 11.15
C LYS A 214 11.22 14.88 12.53
#